data_ec8aabeae70ec6ff52cd5c970cecc642
#
_entry.id   ec8aabeae70ec6ff52cd5c970cecc642
#
_cell.length_a   1.000
_cell.length_b   1.000
_cell.length_c   1.000
_cell.angle_alpha   90.00
_cell.angle_beta   90.00
_cell.angle_gamma   90.00
#
_symmetry.space_group_name_H-M   'P 1'
#
loop_
_entity.id
_entity.type
_entity.pdbx_description
1 polymer ?
#
loop_
_entity_poly.entity_id
_entity_poly.type
_entity_poly.pdbx_seq_one_letter_code
_entity_poly.pdbx_strand_id
1 'polypeptide(L)'
;MGSMQHQKRNFRGAIGAILISSVFSGLLAQPKLVVQVVVDQMRAEYLIRFNDQFAKDGGFRMLLDSGFSYANTHYNYVPTYTGPGHASISTGTTPKYHGIVANDWLDSRSNYEMYCAEDTTVEPIGTVERSSKRSPKNLRALTFSDGIKLHTNKQGKSFGVSVKDRGAIFPAGHFADGAYWLDGGLHFVTSSYYEEELPSYIEKYNSREKAMLLMKKGWKLEMAARKYTNSIEDENPFEPKYNEGSSSFPYNLEAMVQLKGLSMLKNTPIGNELVLDMAELILDQEDLGQDEFTDFLGVSFSSPDYAGHTWGVRSREVHDMYLKLDAQLGQLIRRLDKKVGKGNYILYLTADHGGSENPNHLADGGYNIRNYANADVIAQLNDHIVNELDVPLNYEYAVAKIINHHIYLNDWATPYATEIAKIVEQMDPFVHVYTADEIRRPGAEALAQKLHQGYQSRFSGDLVFQLQPNAIFYGPYGSTHGTGYTYDTHVPFLMMGYGVEAGKSFKKVHITDVVDIVAERGGLPYAPNSTVE
;
A
#
# COMPACT_ATOMS: atom_id res chain seq x y z
N MET A 1 12.41 73.64 74.28
CA MET A 1 11.52 74.54 73.49
C MET A 1 11.94 74.36 72.04
N GLY A 2 11.21 73.69 71.22
CA GLY A 2 11.55 73.46 69.83
C GLY A 2 10.41 72.70 69.15
N SER A 3 9.69 73.43 68.34
CA SER A 3 8.47 72.96 67.65
C SER A 3 8.77 71.98 66.52
N MET A 4 8.16 70.84 66.52
CA MET A 4 8.14 69.89 65.39
C MET A 4 7.09 70.28 64.39
N GLN A 5 7.52 70.64 63.19
CA GLN A 5 6.62 70.81 62.02
C GLN A 5 6.38 69.45 61.37
N HIS A 6 5.08 69.07 61.26
CA HIS A 6 4.60 67.94 60.49
C HIS A 6 4.59 68.28 59.00
N GLN A 7 5.41 67.55 58.20
CA GLN A 7 5.28 67.46 56.75
C GLN A 7 4.30 66.36 56.33
N LYS A 8 3.17 66.71 55.73
CA LYS A 8 2.26 65.83 55.06
C LYS A 8 2.88 65.44 53.71
N ARG A 9 3.19 64.12 53.52
CA ARG A 9 3.53 63.55 52.21
C ARG A 9 2.25 63.10 51.53
N ASN A 10 1.95 63.74 50.40
CA ASN A 10 0.88 63.26 49.47
C ASN A 10 1.39 62.04 48.70
N PHE A 11 0.77 60.88 48.90
CA PHE A 11 0.92 59.70 48.03
C PHE A 11 -0.03 59.88 46.85
N ARG A 12 0.50 60.21 45.68
CA ARG A 12 -0.22 60.02 44.41
C ARG A 12 -0.04 58.58 43.98
N GLY A 13 -1.11 57.76 44.05
CA GLY A 13 -1.15 56.40 43.53
C GLY A 13 -1.07 56.42 42.00
N ALA A 14 0.00 55.85 41.44
CA ALA A 14 0.09 55.53 40.04
C ALA A 14 -0.64 54.20 39.83
N ILE A 15 -1.81 54.23 39.17
CA ILE A 15 -2.51 53.04 38.69
C ILE A 15 -1.70 52.56 37.46
N GLY A 16 -0.86 51.57 37.67
CA GLY A 16 -0.22 50.83 36.59
C GLY A 16 -1.25 49.99 35.83
N ALA A 17 -1.58 50.40 34.61
CA ALA A 17 -2.33 49.56 33.69
C ALA A 17 -1.46 48.37 33.31
N ILE A 18 -1.77 47.17 33.84
CA ILE A 18 -1.20 45.91 33.38
C ILE A 18 -1.83 45.63 32.03
N LEU A 19 -1.08 45.91 30.95
CA LEU A 19 -1.37 45.39 29.62
C LEU A 19 -1.14 43.88 29.66
N ILE A 20 -2.21 43.13 29.79
CA ILE A 20 -2.23 41.69 29.48
C ILE A 20 -2.07 41.59 27.96
N SER A 21 -0.84 41.49 27.49
CA SER A 21 -0.57 41.00 26.15
C SER A 21 -1.02 39.53 26.11
N SER A 22 -2.26 39.30 25.64
CA SER A 22 -2.69 38.01 25.20
C SER A 22 -1.75 37.59 24.06
N VAL A 23 -0.76 36.77 24.40
CA VAL A 23 -0.04 35.96 23.40
C VAL A 23 -1.11 35.08 22.77
N PHE A 24 -1.73 35.54 21.70
CA PHE A 24 -2.38 34.69 20.74
C PHE A 24 -1.21 33.86 20.18
N SER A 25 -0.98 32.69 20.78
CA SER A 25 -0.36 31.58 20.06
C SER A 25 -1.27 31.37 18.87
N GLY A 26 -0.91 31.90 17.72
CA GLY A 26 -1.60 31.59 16.49
C GLY A 26 -1.54 30.08 16.36
N LEU A 27 -2.65 29.41 16.59
CA LEU A 27 -2.83 28.04 16.11
C LEU A 27 -2.52 28.16 14.62
N LEU A 28 -1.39 27.61 14.21
CA LEU A 28 -1.12 27.42 12.78
C LEU A 28 -2.34 26.65 12.28
N ALA A 29 -3.06 27.25 11.34
CA ALA A 29 -4.19 26.56 10.73
C ALA A 29 -3.68 25.19 10.25
N GLN A 30 -4.44 24.15 10.48
CA GLN A 30 -4.12 22.79 10.03
C GLN A 30 -4.98 22.46 8.82
N PRO A 31 -4.59 21.50 7.96
CA PRO A 31 -5.47 21.04 6.90
C PRO A 31 -6.74 20.45 7.53
N LYS A 32 -7.88 20.72 6.93
CA LYS A 32 -9.17 20.15 7.35
C LYS A 32 -9.29 18.67 7.03
N LEU A 33 -8.54 18.21 6.04
CA LEU A 33 -8.55 16.83 5.59
C LEU A 33 -7.16 16.40 5.12
N VAL A 34 -6.74 15.21 5.52
CA VAL A 34 -5.60 14.50 4.96
C VAL A 34 -6.11 13.38 4.07
N VAL A 35 -5.67 13.35 2.80
CA VAL A 35 -6.01 12.30 1.85
C VAL A 35 -4.76 11.52 1.50
N GLN A 36 -4.72 10.25 1.91
CA GLN A 36 -3.68 9.30 1.50
C GLN A 36 -4.17 8.56 0.26
N VAL A 37 -3.44 8.66 -0.84
CA VAL A 37 -3.68 7.85 -2.05
C VAL A 37 -2.55 6.84 -2.19
N VAL A 38 -2.89 5.56 -2.24
CA VAL A 38 -1.95 4.48 -2.57
C VAL A 38 -2.36 3.88 -3.90
N VAL A 39 -1.42 3.82 -4.85
CA VAL A 39 -1.60 3.12 -6.13
C VAL A 39 -0.79 1.84 -6.07
N ASP A 40 -1.48 0.73 -5.92
CA ASP A 40 -0.92 -0.60 -5.72
C ASP A 40 -0.05 -1.01 -6.91
N GLN A 41 1.17 -1.48 -6.66
CA GLN A 41 2.18 -1.90 -7.65
C GLN A 41 2.67 -0.76 -8.58
N MET A 42 2.61 0.50 -8.13
CA MET A 42 3.05 1.62 -8.97
C MET A 42 4.56 1.81 -8.94
N ARG A 43 5.24 1.47 -10.04
CA ARG A 43 6.65 1.79 -10.26
C ARG A 43 6.84 3.29 -10.45
N ALA A 44 7.86 3.88 -9.82
CA ALA A 44 8.14 5.32 -9.97
C ALA A 44 8.36 5.73 -11.43
N GLU A 45 8.88 4.83 -12.26
CA GLU A 45 9.13 5.08 -13.68
C GLU A 45 7.87 5.34 -14.52
N TYR A 46 6.68 4.91 -14.06
CA TYR A 46 5.44 5.16 -14.81
C TYR A 46 5.13 6.66 -14.94
N LEU A 47 5.53 7.47 -13.94
CA LEU A 47 5.42 8.92 -14.04
C LEU A 47 6.30 9.52 -15.15
N ILE A 48 7.35 8.82 -15.57
CA ILE A 48 8.22 9.21 -16.68
C ILE A 48 7.74 8.57 -17.97
N ARG A 49 7.46 7.25 -17.92
CA ARG A 49 7.07 6.45 -19.09
C ARG A 49 5.79 6.96 -19.75
N PHE A 50 4.80 7.38 -18.96
CA PHE A 50 3.49 7.83 -19.46
C PHE A 50 3.32 9.34 -19.41
N ASN A 51 4.36 10.09 -19.05
CA ASN A 51 4.30 11.54 -18.81
C ASN A 51 3.63 12.33 -19.92
N ASP A 52 3.99 12.06 -21.16
CA ASP A 52 3.49 12.81 -22.34
C ASP A 52 2.04 12.47 -22.69
N GLN A 53 1.47 11.47 -22.04
CA GLN A 53 0.14 10.96 -22.32
C GLN A 53 -0.87 11.28 -21.23
N PHE A 54 -0.41 11.72 -20.06
CA PHE A 54 -1.28 12.20 -18.99
C PHE A 54 -2.04 13.47 -19.45
N ALA A 55 -3.34 13.52 -19.13
CA ALA A 55 -4.18 14.64 -19.49
C ALA A 55 -3.75 15.91 -18.72
N LYS A 56 -3.98 17.10 -19.30
CA LYS A 56 -3.64 18.37 -18.64
C LYS A 56 -4.40 18.57 -17.31
N ASP A 57 -5.62 18.07 -17.24
CA ASP A 57 -6.49 18.07 -16.06
C ASP A 57 -6.54 16.71 -15.37
N GLY A 58 -5.63 15.80 -15.70
CA GLY A 58 -5.41 14.53 -15.06
C GLY A 58 -4.71 14.67 -13.71
N GLY A 59 -4.93 13.74 -12.82
CA GLY A 59 -4.43 13.82 -11.45
C GLY A 59 -2.92 13.74 -11.33
N PHE A 60 -2.26 12.87 -12.12
CA PHE A 60 -0.80 12.81 -12.13
C PHE A 60 -0.18 14.11 -12.64
N ARG A 61 -0.78 14.70 -13.70
CA ARG A 61 -0.32 15.99 -14.20
C ARG A 61 -0.51 17.09 -13.17
N MET A 62 -1.65 17.16 -12.50
CA MET A 62 -1.91 18.14 -11.43
C MET A 62 -0.90 18.01 -10.28
N LEU A 63 -0.60 16.78 -9.84
CA LEU A 63 0.38 16.50 -8.79
C LEU A 63 1.82 16.87 -9.19
N LEU A 64 2.20 16.58 -10.44
CA LEU A 64 3.54 16.88 -10.95
C LEU A 64 3.79 18.37 -11.20
N ASP A 65 2.78 19.08 -11.70
CA ASP A 65 2.91 20.50 -12.10
C ASP A 65 2.65 21.46 -10.94
N SER A 66 1.76 21.11 -10.00
CA SER A 66 1.32 21.99 -8.92
C SER A 66 1.68 21.50 -7.52
N GLY A 67 2.18 20.28 -7.39
CA GLY A 67 2.58 19.66 -6.14
C GLY A 67 4.09 19.56 -5.96
N PHE A 68 4.51 18.82 -4.93
CA PHE A 68 5.90 18.49 -4.65
C PHE A 68 6.17 17.02 -4.93
N SER A 69 7.25 16.74 -5.66
CA SER A 69 7.67 15.38 -6.04
C SER A 69 8.96 14.97 -5.35
N TYR A 70 8.94 13.86 -4.63
CA TYR A 70 10.13 13.18 -4.10
C TYR A 70 10.53 12.05 -5.06
N ALA A 71 11.42 12.35 -5.99
CA ALA A 71 11.73 11.48 -7.13
C ALA A 71 12.59 10.25 -6.77
N ASN A 72 13.05 10.13 -5.53
CA ASN A 72 13.96 9.07 -5.08
C ASN A 72 13.46 8.44 -3.77
N THR A 73 12.22 7.91 -3.81
CA THR A 73 11.57 7.28 -2.66
C THR A 73 11.65 5.76 -2.76
N HIS A 74 12.15 5.11 -1.71
CA HIS A 74 12.42 3.68 -1.72
C HIS A 74 11.94 2.97 -0.45
N TYR A 75 11.55 1.73 -0.62
CA TYR A 75 11.39 0.80 0.48
C TYR A 75 12.75 0.48 1.13
N ASN A 76 12.80 0.58 2.45
CA ASN A 76 13.98 0.32 3.27
C ASN A 76 13.95 -1.06 3.95
N TYR A 77 13.05 -1.94 3.52
CA TYR A 77 12.93 -3.32 3.98
C TYR A 77 12.55 -4.27 2.83
N VAL A 78 12.62 -5.56 3.10
CA VAL A 78 12.24 -6.70 2.25
C VAL A 78 11.59 -7.75 3.17
N PRO A 79 10.53 -8.45 2.68
CA PRO A 79 9.94 -8.44 1.34
C PRO A 79 8.93 -7.29 1.12
N THR A 80 8.77 -6.90 -0.14
CA THR A 80 7.90 -5.80 -0.59
C THR A 80 6.56 -6.33 -1.08
N TYR A 81 5.59 -6.42 -0.16
CA TYR A 81 4.22 -6.91 -0.40
C TYR A 81 3.18 -5.86 -0.01
N THR A 82 1.94 -6.03 -0.50
CA THR A 82 0.82 -5.11 -0.26
C THR A 82 0.56 -4.86 1.23
N GLY A 83 0.48 -5.93 2.04
CA GLY A 83 0.23 -5.81 3.49
C GLY A 83 1.29 -4.99 4.21
N PRO A 84 2.58 -5.38 4.15
CA PRO A 84 3.68 -4.60 4.70
C PRO A 84 3.76 -3.18 4.14
N GLY A 85 3.51 -3.00 2.83
CA GLY A 85 3.54 -1.70 2.16
C GLY A 85 2.55 -0.72 2.74
N HIS A 86 1.27 -1.07 2.77
CA HIS A 86 0.22 -0.25 3.38
C HIS A 86 0.46 0.00 4.86
N ALA A 87 0.88 -1.04 5.61
CA ALA A 87 1.21 -0.89 7.02
C ALA A 87 2.36 0.11 7.24
N SER A 88 3.45 0.01 6.45
CA SER A 88 4.61 0.89 6.60
C SER A 88 4.31 2.33 6.21
N ILE A 89 3.58 2.56 5.10
CA ILE A 89 3.12 3.90 4.70
C ILE A 89 2.28 4.51 5.83
N SER A 90 1.37 3.75 6.42
CA SER A 90 0.41 4.27 7.39
C SER A 90 1.00 4.47 8.78
N THR A 91 2.03 3.70 9.18
CA THR A 91 2.61 3.73 10.54
C THR A 91 3.92 4.51 10.64
N GLY A 92 4.56 4.84 9.50
CA GLY A 92 5.90 5.45 9.50
C GLY A 92 7.01 4.49 10.00
N THR A 93 6.75 3.17 10.06
CA THR A 93 7.75 2.21 10.55
C THR A 93 7.80 0.95 9.70
N THR A 94 8.67 -0.01 10.04
CA THR A 94 8.96 -1.20 9.22
C THR A 94 8.29 -2.46 9.79
N PRO A 95 8.18 -3.56 9.01
CA PRO A 95 7.59 -4.84 9.44
C PRO A 95 8.16 -5.38 10.74
N LYS A 96 9.43 -5.14 11.02
CA LYS A 96 10.08 -5.48 12.30
C LYS A 96 9.32 -4.93 13.50
N TYR A 97 8.73 -3.74 13.39
CA TYR A 97 8.04 -3.05 14.48
C TYR A 97 6.53 -3.17 14.39
N HIS A 98 5.95 -2.94 13.20
CA HIS A 98 4.49 -3.01 13.05
C HIS A 98 3.94 -4.44 12.90
N GLY A 99 4.81 -5.46 12.70
CA GLY A 99 4.45 -6.88 12.77
C GLY A 99 3.82 -7.47 11.51
N ILE A 100 3.52 -6.69 10.48
CA ILE A 100 2.98 -7.17 9.19
C ILE A 100 4.17 -7.49 8.28
N VAL A 101 4.61 -8.75 8.28
CA VAL A 101 5.84 -9.19 7.59
C VAL A 101 5.63 -9.55 6.12
N ALA A 102 4.39 -9.90 5.75
CA ALA A 102 3.98 -10.30 4.39
C ALA A 102 2.46 -10.15 4.27
N ASN A 103 1.86 -10.62 3.15
CA ASN A 103 0.40 -10.75 3.06
C ASN A 103 -0.11 -11.92 3.91
N ASP A 104 0.64 -13.01 3.88
CA ASP A 104 0.37 -14.23 4.63
C ASP A 104 1.67 -14.73 5.26
N TRP A 105 1.60 -15.37 6.41
CA TRP A 105 2.74 -15.97 7.09
C TRP A 105 2.32 -17.14 7.98
N LEU A 106 3.27 -17.98 8.36
CA LEU A 106 3.08 -19.02 9.36
C LEU A 106 3.41 -18.46 10.75
N ASP A 107 2.48 -18.49 11.68
CA ASP A 107 2.76 -18.18 13.09
C ASP A 107 3.51 -19.38 13.71
N SER A 108 4.79 -19.20 14.02
CA SER A 108 5.66 -20.25 14.56
C SER A 108 5.19 -20.87 15.87
N ARG A 109 4.30 -20.21 16.64
CA ARG A 109 3.78 -20.72 17.91
C ARG A 109 2.56 -21.62 17.75
N SER A 110 1.70 -21.30 16.79
CA SER A 110 0.43 -22.01 16.58
C SER A 110 0.45 -22.91 15.35
N ASN A 111 1.49 -22.82 14.53
CA ASN A 111 1.58 -23.45 13.21
C ASN A 111 0.36 -23.14 12.32
N TYR A 112 -0.21 -21.94 12.50
CA TYR A 112 -1.37 -21.44 11.77
C TYR A 112 -0.92 -20.46 10.67
N GLU A 113 -1.39 -20.70 9.45
CA GLU A 113 -1.18 -19.76 8.35
C GLU A 113 -2.15 -18.59 8.51
N MET A 114 -1.58 -17.41 8.80
CA MET A 114 -2.30 -16.21 9.14
C MET A 114 -2.27 -15.22 7.99
N TYR A 115 -3.41 -14.65 7.65
CA TYR A 115 -3.49 -13.52 6.74
C TYR A 115 -3.32 -12.20 7.50
N CYS A 116 -2.67 -11.21 6.88
CA CYS A 116 -2.23 -9.97 7.55
C CYS A 116 -3.35 -9.16 8.23
N ALA A 117 -4.55 -9.13 7.67
CA ALA A 117 -5.72 -8.44 8.22
C ALA A 117 -6.77 -9.39 8.83
N GLU A 118 -6.45 -10.69 9.00
CA GLU A 118 -7.39 -11.66 9.57
C GLU A 118 -7.71 -11.34 11.04
N ASP A 119 -9.00 -11.38 11.35
CA ASP A 119 -9.50 -11.36 12.72
C ASP A 119 -10.71 -12.29 12.89
N THR A 120 -10.47 -13.46 13.45
CA THR A 120 -11.51 -14.46 13.68
C THR A 120 -12.52 -14.08 14.75
N THR A 121 -12.29 -12.96 15.48
CA THR A 121 -13.15 -12.49 16.58
C THR A 121 -14.23 -11.52 16.11
N VAL A 122 -14.18 -11.07 14.85
CA VAL A 122 -15.18 -10.18 14.25
C VAL A 122 -16.08 -10.93 13.28
N GLU A 123 -17.23 -10.34 12.99
CA GLU A 123 -18.16 -10.86 11.98
C GLU A 123 -18.13 -10.00 10.72
N PRO A 124 -18.36 -10.60 9.52
CA PRO A 124 -18.51 -9.84 8.29
C PRO A 124 -19.83 -9.04 8.30
N ILE A 125 -19.78 -7.81 7.81
CA ILE A 125 -20.94 -6.91 7.69
C ILE A 125 -21.14 -6.54 6.22
N GLY A 126 -22.36 -6.71 5.74
CA GLY A 126 -22.73 -6.49 4.32
C GLY A 126 -22.45 -7.69 3.41
N THR A 127 -21.90 -8.80 3.93
CA THR A 127 -21.65 -10.03 3.20
C THR A 127 -21.71 -11.25 4.12
N VAL A 128 -21.82 -12.44 3.54
CA VAL A 128 -21.72 -13.73 4.26
C VAL A 128 -20.33 -14.38 4.10
N GLU A 129 -19.43 -13.75 3.37
CA GLU A 129 -18.09 -14.27 3.11
C GLU A 129 -17.22 -14.22 4.37
N ARG A 130 -16.83 -15.39 4.88
CA ARG A 130 -15.93 -15.50 6.04
C ARG A 130 -14.57 -14.82 5.81
N SER A 131 -14.16 -14.73 4.55
CA SER A 131 -12.98 -13.98 4.14
C SER A 131 -13.05 -12.48 4.47
N SER A 132 -14.22 -11.96 4.85
CA SER A 132 -14.41 -10.58 5.31
C SER A 132 -14.32 -10.39 6.83
N LYS A 133 -13.92 -11.41 7.59
CA LYS A 133 -13.54 -11.29 9.02
C LYS A 133 -12.17 -10.60 9.12
N ARG A 134 -12.16 -9.28 9.09
CA ARG A 134 -10.95 -8.44 8.96
C ARG A 134 -10.94 -7.30 9.98
N SER A 135 -9.75 -6.98 10.49
CA SER A 135 -9.50 -5.81 11.33
C SER A 135 -8.01 -5.45 11.35
N PRO A 136 -7.58 -4.33 11.96
CA PRO A 136 -6.17 -4.00 12.13
C PRO A 136 -5.50 -4.77 13.28
N LYS A 137 -6.09 -5.78 13.85
CA LYS A 137 -5.64 -6.52 15.05
C LYS A 137 -4.18 -6.99 14.98
N ASN A 138 -3.71 -7.40 13.79
CA ASN A 138 -2.34 -7.88 13.62
C ASN A 138 -1.32 -6.74 13.48
N LEU A 139 -1.78 -5.52 13.20
CA LEU A 139 -0.94 -4.32 13.14
C LEU A 139 -0.59 -3.88 14.57
N ARG A 140 0.69 -3.91 14.92
CA ARG A 140 1.18 -3.64 16.29
C ARG A 140 1.59 -2.20 16.55
N ALA A 141 1.53 -1.37 15.54
CA ALA A 141 1.89 0.03 15.58
C ALA A 141 0.66 0.89 15.28
N LEU A 142 0.52 2.01 15.96
CA LEU A 142 -0.50 2.99 15.64
C LEU A 142 -0.19 3.65 14.30
N THR A 143 -1.22 4.03 13.58
CA THR A 143 -1.10 4.67 12.27
C THR A 143 -1.03 6.20 12.37
N PHE A 144 -0.72 6.86 11.27
CA PHE A 144 -0.79 8.31 11.17
C PHE A 144 -2.23 8.82 11.39
N SER A 145 -3.22 8.12 10.85
CA SER A 145 -4.64 8.42 11.09
C SER A 145 -5.01 8.24 12.57
N ASP A 146 -4.49 7.22 13.27
CA ASP A 146 -4.63 7.08 14.72
C ASP A 146 -4.03 8.30 15.45
N GLY A 147 -2.87 8.78 15.00
CA GLY A 147 -2.24 9.99 15.53
C GLY A 147 -3.14 11.23 15.39
N ILE A 148 -3.75 11.42 14.22
CA ILE A 148 -4.71 12.50 13.96
C ILE A 148 -5.94 12.36 14.87
N LYS A 149 -6.50 11.17 15.00
CA LYS A 149 -7.64 10.88 15.89
C LYS A 149 -7.31 11.21 17.35
N LEU A 150 -6.13 10.82 17.82
CA LEU A 150 -5.69 11.12 19.19
C LEU A 150 -5.46 12.62 19.41
N HIS A 151 -4.84 13.31 18.44
CA HIS A 151 -4.58 14.75 18.51
C HIS A 151 -5.87 15.57 18.56
N THR A 152 -6.88 15.18 17.81
CA THR A 152 -8.21 15.81 17.79
C THR A 152 -9.13 15.32 18.92
N ASN A 153 -8.59 14.56 19.89
CA ASN A 153 -9.38 13.94 20.94
C ASN A 153 -10.55 13.09 20.38
N LYS A 154 -10.29 12.39 19.27
CA LYS A 154 -11.22 11.54 18.51
C LYS A 154 -12.39 12.28 17.86
N GLN A 155 -12.32 13.60 17.71
CA GLN A 155 -13.35 14.37 17.02
C GLN A 155 -13.15 14.37 15.50
N GLY A 156 -11.90 14.40 15.02
CA GLY A 156 -11.62 14.17 13.61
C GLY A 156 -12.00 12.75 13.20
N LYS A 157 -12.46 12.57 11.97
CA LYS A 157 -12.91 11.30 11.40
C LYS A 157 -11.81 10.60 10.63
N SER A 158 -11.84 9.26 10.59
CA SER A 158 -10.87 8.46 9.82
C SER A 158 -11.59 7.36 9.05
N PHE A 159 -11.43 7.35 7.73
CA PHE A 159 -12.02 6.36 6.83
C PHE A 159 -10.98 5.77 5.88
N GLY A 160 -11.21 4.51 5.48
CA GLY A 160 -10.40 3.83 4.47
C GLY A 160 -11.26 3.12 3.42
N VAL A 161 -10.85 3.18 2.16
CA VAL A 161 -11.53 2.50 1.06
C VAL A 161 -10.56 1.90 0.05
N SER A 162 -10.82 0.67 -0.37
CA SER A 162 -9.98 -0.03 -1.36
C SER A 162 -10.74 -1.20 -2.00
N VAL A 163 -10.18 -1.78 -3.04
CA VAL A 163 -10.57 -3.10 -3.53
C VAL A 163 -10.14 -4.20 -2.54
N LYS A 164 -8.89 -4.09 -2.01
CA LYS A 164 -8.31 -5.03 -1.05
C LYS A 164 -8.59 -4.58 0.38
N ASP A 165 -9.00 -5.50 1.26
CA ASP A 165 -9.27 -5.25 2.68
C ASP A 165 -8.11 -4.53 3.40
N ARG A 166 -6.87 -5.03 3.28
CA ARG A 166 -5.67 -4.45 3.88
C ARG A 166 -5.35 -3.04 3.38
N GLY A 167 -5.74 -2.73 2.13
CA GLY A 167 -5.60 -1.40 1.53
C GLY A 167 -6.58 -0.37 2.09
N ALA A 168 -7.72 -0.81 2.65
CA ALA A 168 -8.66 0.04 3.37
C ALA A 168 -8.32 0.12 4.87
N ILE A 169 -8.06 -1.02 5.49
CA ILE A 169 -7.94 -1.21 6.94
C ILE A 169 -6.69 -0.51 7.51
N PHE A 170 -5.50 -0.74 6.92
CA PHE A 170 -4.26 -0.21 7.50
C PHE A 170 -4.17 1.32 7.43
N PRO A 171 -4.56 2.00 6.33
CA PRO A 171 -4.62 3.46 6.33
C PRO A 171 -5.64 4.03 7.30
N ALA A 172 -6.81 3.40 7.43
CA ALA A 172 -7.87 3.85 8.34
C ALA A 172 -7.43 3.81 9.82
N GLY A 173 -6.66 2.78 10.21
CA GLY A 173 -6.08 2.65 11.54
C GLY A 173 -6.98 1.93 12.55
N HIS A 174 -6.52 1.92 13.81
CA HIS A 174 -7.21 1.25 14.92
C HIS A 174 -8.42 2.04 15.44
N PHE A 175 -8.40 3.37 15.28
CA PHE A 175 -9.46 4.25 15.77
C PHE A 175 -10.36 4.77 14.64
N ALA A 176 -10.37 4.06 13.50
CA ALA A 176 -11.15 4.45 12.34
C ALA A 176 -12.66 4.43 12.62
N ASP A 177 -13.38 5.37 11.98
CA ASP A 177 -14.84 5.42 11.96
C ASP A 177 -15.42 4.46 10.91
N GLY A 178 -14.61 4.05 9.90
CA GLY A 178 -14.99 3.03 8.93
C GLY A 178 -13.85 2.61 8.00
N ALA A 179 -13.88 1.35 7.58
CA ALA A 179 -13.03 0.83 6.51
C ALA A 179 -13.86 -0.09 5.62
N TYR A 180 -13.81 0.14 4.30
CA TYR A 180 -14.68 -0.55 3.34
C TYR A 180 -13.86 -1.13 2.19
N TRP A 181 -14.16 -2.39 1.82
CA TRP A 181 -13.48 -3.11 0.74
C TRP A 181 -14.46 -3.92 -0.08
N LEU A 182 -14.04 -4.38 -1.27
CA LEU A 182 -14.89 -5.15 -2.16
C LEU A 182 -14.86 -6.65 -1.84
N ASP A 183 -16.03 -7.25 -1.64
CA ASP A 183 -16.20 -8.71 -1.57
C ASP A 183 -16.08 -9.38 -2.95
N GLY A 184 -16.34 -10.69 -3.02
CA GLY A 184 -16.34 -11.45 -4.28
C GLY A 184 -17.45 -11.05 -5.25
N GLY A 185 -18.52 -10.45 -4.75
CA GLY A 185 -19.65 -9.91 -5.50
C GLY A 185 -19.45 -8.47 -5.99
N LEU A 186 -18.30 -7.84 -5.68
CA LEU A 186 -18.00 -6.43 -5.95
C LEU A 186 -18.92 -5.45 -5.21
N HIS A 187 -19.41 -5.84 -4.05
CA HIS A 187 -20.10 -4.98 -3.11
C HIS A 187 -19.12 -4.47 -2.05
N PHE A 188 -19.28 -3.23 -1.62
CA PHE A 188 -18.53 -2.72 -0.49
C PHE A 188 -19.07 -3.31 0.80
N VAL A 189 -18.16 -3.85 1.58
CA VAL A 189 -18.42 -4.53 2.84
C VAL A 189 -17.46 -4.04 3.92
N THR A 190 -17.73 -4.41 5.17
CA THR A 190 -16.89 -4.12 6.33
C THR A 190 -16.93 -5.28 7.32
N SER A 191 -16.48 -5.06 8.53
CA SER A 191 -16.57 -6.02 9.63
C SER A 191 -17.13 -5.37 10.90
N SER A 192 -17.55 -6.21 11.84
CA SER A 192 -18.06 -5.77 13.15
C SER A 192 -16.99 -5.09 14.04
N TYR A 193 -15.74 -4.95 13.56
CA TYR A 193 -14.74 -4.10 14.18
C TYR A 193 -15.09 -2.62 14.04
N TYR A 194 -15.69 -2.23 12.91
CA TYR A 194 -15.99 -0.85 12.55
C TYR A 194 -17.46 -0.51 12.75
N GLU A 195 -18.36 -1.40 12.34
CA GLU A 195 -19.80 -1.13 12.23
C GLU A 195 -20.64 -2.33 12.71
N GLU A 196 -21.78 -2.07 13.31
CA GLU A 196 -22.76 -3.12 13.64
C GLU A 196 -23.62 -3.48 12.41
N GLU A 197 -23.91 -2.49 11.55
CA GLU A 197 -24.65 -2.62 10.30
C GLU A 197 -23.98 -1.78 9.21
N LEU A 198 -24.15 -2.16 7.96
CA LEU A 198 -23.60 -1.40 6.85
C LEU A 198 -24.31 -0.03 6.73
N PRO A 199 -23.60 1.11 6.64
CA PRO A 199 -24.22 2.41 6.46
C PRO A 199 -25.20 2.44 5.28
N SER A 200 -26.36 3.04 5.46
CA SER A 200 -27.47 3.03 4.48
C SER A 200 -27.07 3.58 3.11
N TYR A 201 -26.13 4.52 3.05
CA TYR A 201 -25.64 5.06 1.79
C TYR A 201 -24.77 4.04 1.02
N ILE A 202 -24.07 3.15 1.72
CA ILE A 202 -23.30 2.04 1.12
C ILE A 202 -24.25 0.95 0.64
N GLU A 203 -25.24 0.56 1.45
CA GLU A 203 -26.28 -0.39 1.01
C GLU A 203 -26.97 0.10 -0.27
N LYS A 204 -27.34 1.38 -0.30
CA LYS A 204 -27.92 2.02 -1.49
C LYS A 204 -26.97 2.06 -2.67
N TYR A 205 -25.67 2.22 -2.44
CA TYR A 205 -24.66 2.13 -3.52
C TYR A 205 -24.58 0.70 -4.05
N ASN A 206 -24.45 -0.28 -3.19
CA ASN A 206 -24.36 -1.70 -3.55
C ASN A 206 -25.58 -2.15 -4.36
N SER A 207 -26.81 -1.73 -3.96
CA SER A 207 -28.04 -2.08 -4.67
C SER A 207 -28.15 -1.57 -6.11
N ARG A 208 -27.24 -0.67 -6.53
CA ARG A 208 -27.21 -0.17 -7.91
C ARG A 208 -26.48 -1.08 -8.87
N GLU A 209 -25.79 -2.10 -8.39
CA GLU A 209 -25.04 -3.07 -9.20
C GLU A 209 -24.12 -2.38 -10.23
N LYS A 210 -23.41 -1.32 -9.79
CA LYS A 210 -22.66 -0.45 -10.72
C LYS A 210 -21.60 -1.22 -11.51
N ALA A 211 -20.94 -2.20 -10.88
CA ALA A 211 -19.97 -3.06 -11.54
C ALA A 211 -20.57 -3.76 -12.77
N MET A 212 -21.82 -4.26 -12.65
CA MET A 212 -22.54 -4.94 -13.74
C MET A 212 -22.89 -3.97 -14.88
N LEU A 213 -23.21 -2.72 -14.55
CA LEU A 213 -23.49 -1.69 -15.58
C LEU A 213 -22.22 -1.30 -16.34
N LEU A 214 -21.08 -1.22 -15.65
CA LEU A 214 -19.79 -0.91 -16.25
C LEU A 214 -19.26 -2.09 -17.08
N MET A 215 -19.42 -3.32 -16.62
CA MET A 215 -19.05 -4.54 -17.34
C MET A 215 -19.64 -4.57 -18.76
N LYS A 216 -20.92 -4.19 -18.91
CA LYS A 216 -21.61 -4.13 -20.21
C LYS A 216 -20.97 -3.17 -21.22
N LYS A 217 -20.20 -2.17 -20.77
CA LYS A 217 -19.50 -1.22 -21.64
C LYS A 217 -18.22 -1.82 -22.25
N GLY A 218 -17.73 -2.93 -21.70
CA GLY A 218 -16.45 -3.52 -22.03
C GLY A 218 -15.27 -2.64 -21.61
N TRP A 219 -14.05 -3.11 -21.84
CA TRP A 219 -12.84 -2.30 -21.66
C TRP A 219 -12.24 -1.91 -23.00
N LYS A 220 -12.28 -0.62 -23.29
CA LYS A 220 -11.76 -0.01 -24.52
C LYS A 220 -10.59 0.90 -24.16
N LEU A 221 -9.64 1.02 -25.07
CA LEU A 221 -8.51 1.94 -24.94
C LEU A 221 -8.98 3.38 -24.77
N GLU A 222 -8.31 4.13 -23.88
CA GLU A 222 -8.56 5.56 -23.65
C GLU A 222 -8.14 6.40 -24.86
N MET A 223 -7.10 5.98 -25.56
CA MET A 223 -6.58 6.65 -26.75
C MET A 223 -6.58 5.72 -27.96
N ALA A 224 -6.36 6.30 -29.15
CA ALA A 224 -6.14 5.50 -30.35
C ALA A 224 -4.92 4.56 -30.18
N ALA A 225 -5.05 3.28 -30.56
CA ALA A 225 -4.05 2.23 -30.36
C ALA A 225 -2.61 2.62 -30.77
N ARG A 226 -2.46 3.39 -31.88
CA ARG A 226 -1.15 3.86 -32.36
C ARG A 226 -0.41 4.80 -31.38
N LYS A 227 -1.08 5.32 -30.34
CA LYS A 227 -0.47 6.19 -29.31
C LYS A 227 0.12 5.41 -28.13
N TYR A 228 -0.15 4.11 -28.04
CA TYR A 228 0.39 3.26 -26.98
C TYR A 228 1.82 2.80 -27.32
N THR A 229 2.73 3.77 -27.44
CA THR A 229 4.14 3.52 -27.83
C THR A 229 5.03 3.09 -26.65
N ASN A 230 4.52 3.15 -25.43
CA ASN A 230 5.26 2.86 -24.20
C ASN A 230 4.86 1.52 -23.53
N SER A 231 4.13 0.67 -24.27
CA SER A 231 3.78 -0.71 -23.92
C SER A 231 4.26 -1.68 -25.01
N ILE A 232 4.29 -2.98 -24.70
CA ILE A 232 4.54 -4.03 -25.70
C ILE A 232 3.37 -4.16 -26.67
N GLU A 233 3.53 -4.99 -27.69
CA GLU A 233 2.45 -5.28 -28.64
C GLU A 233 1.21 -5.83 -27.91
N ASP A 234 0.02 -5.44 -28.39
CA ASP A 234 -1.27 -5.78 -27.81
C ASP A 234 -1.55 -7.29 -27.86
N GLU A 235 -1.30 -7.91 -28.99
CA GLU A 235 -1.37 -9.35 -29.16
C GLU A 235 0.03 -9.96 -28.97
N ASN A 236 0.26 -10.64 -27.85
CA ASN A 236 1.54 -11.24 -27.54
C ASN A 236 1.37 -12.56 -26.76
N PRO A 237 2.41 -13.44 -26.71
CA PRO A 237 2.32 -14.73 -26.04
C PRO A 237 2.50 -14.66 -24.53
N PHE A 238 2.82 -13.51 -23.95
CA PHE A 238 3.15 -13.33 -22.53
C PHE A 238 1.91 -12.92 -21.70
N GLU A 239 0.76 -12.82 -22.34
CA GLU A 239 -0.51 -12.40 -21.76
C GLU A 239 -1.59 -13.46 -21.92
N PRO A 240 -2.54 -13.54 -20.97
CA PRO A 240 -3.65 -14.49 -21.07
C PRO A 240 -4.63 -14.06 -22.16
N LYS A 241 -5.15 -15.06 -22.89
CA LYS A 241 -6.09 -14.85 -24.01
C LYS A 241 -7.54 -14.91 -23.51
N TYR A 242 -8.06 -13.79 -23.09
CA TYR A 242 -9.43 -13.69 -22.56
C TYR A 242 -10.50 -13.34 -23.63
N ASN A 243 -10.09 -12.96 -24.82
CA ASN A 243 -10.95 -12.44 -25.86
C ASN A 243 -11.03 -13.43 -27.04
N GLU A 244 -11.79 -14.52 -26.89
CA GLU A 244 -11.96 -15.57 -27.93
C GLU A 244 -10.62 -16.07 -28.52
N GLY A 245 -9.62 -16.22 -27.66
CA GLY A 245 -8.28 -16.68 -28.06
C GLY A 245 -7.27 -15.54 -28.37
N SER A 246 -7.66 -14.27 -28.19
CA SER A 246 -6.81 -13.09 -28.32
C SER A 246 -6.53 -12.45 -26.96
N SER A 247 -5.39 -11.77 -26.82
CA SER A 247 -5.05 -10.90 -25.69
C SER A 247 -5.32 -9.42 -25.99
N SER A 248 -5.85 -9.07 -27.16
CA SER A 248 -5.94 -7.69 -27.65
C SER A 248 -7.25 -6.98 -27.29
N PHE A 249 -7.15 -5.66 -27.20
CA PHE A 249 -8.31 -4.76 -27.10
C PHE A 249 -9.21 -4.75 -28.34
N PRO A 250 -10.52 -4.48 -28.18
CA PRO A 250 -11.24 -4.22 -26.92
C PRO A 250 -11.64 -5.51 -26.19
N TYR A 251 -11.64 -5.48 -24.85
CA TYR A 251 -12.10 -6.62 -24.05
C TYR A 251 -13.62 -6.67 -23.89
N ASN A 252 -14.20 -7.83 -24.17
CA ASN A 252 -15.56 -8.17 -23.77
C ASN A 252 -15.56 -8.65 -22.31
N LEU A 253 -15.89 -7.75 -21.38
CA LEU A 253 -15.82 -8.06 -19.95
C LEU A 253 -16.88 -9.08 -19.52
N GLU A 254 -18.01 -9.18 -20.21
CA GLU A 254 -19.01 -10.22 -19.93
C GLU A 254 -18.45 -11.62 -20.23
N ALA A 255 -17.75 -11.77 -21.36
CA ALA A 255 -17.08 -13.02 -21.71
C ALA A 255 -15.94 -13.35 -20.73
N MET A 256 -15.16 -12.35 -20.30
CA MET A 256 -14.13 -12.54 -19.29
C MET A 256 -14.70 -13.01 -17.95
N VAL A 257 -15.81 -12.42 -17.50
CA VAL A 257 -16.51 -12.82 -16.26
C VAL A 257 -17.09 -14.22 -16.37
N GLN A 258 -17.64 -14.60 -17.51
CA GLN A 258 -18.10 -15.98 -17.74
C GLN A 258 -16.96 -17.00 -17.63
N LEU A 259 -15.76 -16.63 -18.06
CA LEU A 259 -14.58 -17.51 -18.03
C LEU A 259 -13.92 -17.59 -16.65
N LYS A 260 -13.83 -16.47 -15.91
CA LYS A 260 -12.98 -16.33 -14.72
C LYS A 260 -13.75 -15.94 -13.44
N GLY A 261 -15.04 -15.66 -13.54
CA GLY A 261 -15.86 -15.18 -12.44
C GLY A 261 -15.85 -13.65 -12.30
N LEU A 262 -16.77 -13.13 -11.50
CA LEU A 262 -17.03 -11.69 -11.36
C LEU A 262 -15.82 -10.91 -10.79
N SER A 263 -15.05 -11.55 -9.91
CA SER A 263 -13.83 -10.96 -9.32
C SER A 263 -12.80 -10.50 -10.36
N MET A 264 -12.87 -11.04 -11.61
CA MET A 264 -12.01 -10.62 -12.71
C MET A 264 -12.13 -9.11 -13.03
N LEU A 265 -13.26 -8.49 -12.73
CA LEU A 265 -13.45 -7.04 -12.91
C LEU A 265 -12.54 -6.20 -12.01
N LYS A 266 -12.03 -6.75 -10.90
CA LYS A 266 -11.01 -6.10 -10.05
C LYS A 266 -9.70 -5.85 -10.79
N ASN A 267 -9.41 -6.64 -11.83
CA ASN A 267 -8.20 -6.53 -12.65
C ASN A 267 -8.33 -5.45 -13.75
N THR A 268 -9.48 -4.84 -13.88
CA THR A 268 -9.81 -3.82 -14.88
C THR A 268 -9.98 -2.44 -14.24
N PRO A 269 -10.04 -1.35 -15.00
CA PRO A 269 -10.30 -0.02 -14.46
C PRO A 269 -11.61 0.12 -13.68
N ILE A 270 -12.53 -0.86 -13.78
CA ILE A 270 -13.78 -0.87 -13.02
C ILE A 270 -13.51 -0.88 -11.51
N GLY A 271 -12.55 -1.69 -11.04
CA GLY A 271 -12.23 -1.73 -9.60
C GLY A 271 -11.83 -0.35 -9.06
N ASN A 272 -11.01 0.40 -9.80
CA ASN A 272 -10.63 1.76 -9.44
C ASN A 272 -11.82 2.72 -9.49
N GLU A 273 -12.74 2.57 -10.47
CA GLU A 273 -13.94 3.41 -10.58
C GLU A 273 -14.88 3.21 -9.38
N LEU A 274 -15.05 1.96 -8.92
CA LEU A 274 -15.83 1.67 -7.72
C LEU A 274 -15.21 2.30 -6.46
N VAL A 275 -13.88 2.20 -6.31
CA VAL A 275 -13.16 2.81 -5.18
C VAL A 275 -13.27 4.33 -5.20
N LEU A 276 -13.13 4.98 -6.36
CA LEU A 276 -13.32 6.42 -6.51
C LEU A 276 -14.73 6.86 -6.11
N ASP A 277 -15.75 6.17 -6.62
CA ASP A 277 -17.14 6.46 -6.27
C ASP A 277 -17.39 6.38 -4.76
N MET A 278 -16.86 5.32 -4.12
CA MET A 278 -17.04 5.15 -2.69
C MET A 278 -16.25 6.19 -1.89
N ALA A 279 -15.04 6.56 -2.32
CA ALA A 279 -14.27 7.65 -1.69
C ALA A 279 -15.03 8.99 -1.75
N GLU A 280 -15.60 9.33 -2.92
CA GLU A 280 -16.42 10.52 -3.09
C GLU A 280 -17.71 10.46 -2.24
N LEU A 281 -18.31 9.28 -2.13
CA LEU A 281 -19.52 9.07 -1.34
C LEU A 281 -19.23 9.22 0.16
N ILE A 282 -18.15 8.64 0.68
CA ILE A 282 -17.69 8.82 2.06
C ILE A 282 -17.41 10.31 2.33
N LEU A 283 -16.64 10.98 1.45
CA LEU A 283 -16.34 12.40 1.56
C LEU A 283 -17.61 13.25 1.74
N ASP A 284 -18.69 12.89 1.03
CA ASP A 284 -19.95 13.63 1.05
C ASP A 284 -20.85 13.28 2.25
N GLN A 285 -21.03 11.99 2.53
CA GLN A 285 -21.99 11.51 3.53
C GLN A 285 -21.47 11.67 4.96
N GLU A 286 -20.15 11.62 5.12
CA GLU A 286 -19.49 11.82 6.40
C GLU A 286 -19.05 13.28 6.64
N ASP A 287 -19.34 14.19 5.68
CA ASP A 287 -18.97 15.61 5.73
C ASP A 287 -17.47 15.85 6.04
N LEU A 288 -16.57 15.07 5.42
CA LEU A 288 -15.15 15.17 5.69
C LEU A 288 -14.59 16.55 5.33
N GLY A 289 -13.79 17.11 6.22
CA GLY A 289 -13.16 18.41 6.08
C GLY A 289 -14.14 19.61 6.20
N GLN A 290 -15.31 19.44 6.84
CA GLN A 290 -16.32 20.48 6.94
C GLN A 290 -16.35 21.19 8.31
N ASP A 291 -15.66 20.69 9.30
CA ASP A 291 -15.52 21.29 10.62
C ASP A 291 -14.10 21.80 10.92
N GLU A 292 -13.78 22.05 12.19
CA GLU A 292 -12.46 22.53 12.64
C GLU A 292 -11.46 21.43 12.93
N PHE A 293 -11.87 20.15 12.93
CA PHE A 293 -10.99 19.02 13.20
C PHE A 293 -10.43 18.46 11.91
N THR A 294 -9.16 18.05 11.94
CA THR A 294 -8.54 17.38 10.79
C THR A 294 -9.06 15.97 10.66
N ASP A 295 -9.66 15.67 9.52
CA ASP A 295 -10.10 14.33 9.14
C ASP A 295 -9.04 13.59 8.32
N PHE A 296 -9.22 12.28 8.16
CA PHE A 296 -8.37 11.42 7.34
C PHE A 296 -9.19 10.56 6.38
N LEU A 297 -8.76 10.47 5.12
CA LEU A 297 -9.33 9.58 4.10
C LEU A 297 -8.20 8.80 3.40
N GLY A 298 -8.14 7.49 3.63
CA GLY A 298 -7.27 6.56 2.91
C GLY A 298 -7.98 5.99 1.68
N VAL A 299 -7.40 6.18 0.49
CA VAL A 299 -7.91 5.66 -0.79
C VAL A 299 -6.83 4.81 -1.43
N SER A 300 -7.07 3.51 -1.61
CA SER A 300 -6.12 2.61 -2.25
C SER A 300 -6.69 2.03 -3.54
N PHE A 301 -6.07 2.38 -4.66
CA PHE A 301 -6.40 1.88 -6.00
C PHE A 301 -5.62 0.59 -6.28
N SER A 302 -6.26 -0.56 -6.07
CA SER A 302 -5.59 -1.86 -6.18
C SER A 302 -5.66 -2.50 -7.57
N SER A 303 -6.50 -1.99 -8.49
CA SER A 303 -6.62 -2.55 -9.84
C SER A 303 -5.32 -2.53 -10.66
N PRO A 304 -4.40 -1.56 -10.51
CA PRO A 304 -3.10 -1.59 -11.19
C PRO A 304 -2.27 -2.83 -10.84
N ASP A 305 -2.25 -3.26 -9.57
CA ASP A 305 -1.58 -4.48 -9.14
C ASP A 305 -2.19 -5.73 -9.75
N TYR A 306 -3.52 -5.85 -9.70
CA TYR A 306 -4.23 -6.97 -10.34
C TYR A 306 -3.97 -7.01 -11.85
N ALA A 307 -3.90 -5.86 -12.52
CA ALA A 307 -3.55 -5.78 -13.93
C ALA A 307 -2.09 -6.21 -14.18
N GLY A 308 -1.14 -5.74 -13.36
CA GLY A 308 0.26 -6.14 -13.42
C GLY A 308 0.45 -7.64 -13.23
N HIS A 309 -0.25 -8.22 -12.26
CA HIS A 309 -0.27 -9.67 -12.01
C HIS A 309 -0.88 -10.47 -13.16
N THR A 310 -1.80 -9.89 -13.92
CA THR A 310 -2.51 -10.57 -15.00
C THR A 310 -1.75 -10.44 -16.32
N TRP A 311 -1.39 -9.22 -16.72
CA TRP A 311 -0.85 -8.91 -18.06
C TRP A 311 0.63 -8.52 -18.04
N GLY A 312 1.18 -8.13 -16.87
CA GLY A 312 2.57 -7.69 -16.73
C GLY A 312 2.74 -6.18 -16.83
N VAL A 313 3.83 -5.69 -16.22
CA VAL A 313 4.13 -4.25 -16.07
C VAL A 313 4.40 -3.50 -17.39
N ARG A 314 4.57 -4.23 -18.49
CA ARG A 314 4.79 -3.66 -19.84
C ARG A 314 3.58 -3.77 -20.74
N SER A 315 2.50 -4.38 -20.29
CA SER A 315 1.30 -4.61 -21.08
C SER A 315 0.59 -3.32 -21.48
N ARG A 316 -0.23 -3.41 -22.51
CA ARG A 316 -1.11 -2.31 -22.94
C ARG A 316 -2.22 -2.08 -21.94
N GLU A 317 -2.64 -3.10 -21.22
CA GLU A 317 -3.63 -3.07 -20.16
C GLU A 317 -3.15 -2.23 -18.98
N VAL A 318 -1.93 -2.45 -18.51
CA VAL A 318 -1.32 -1.61 -17.46
C VAL A 318 -1.18 -0.18 -17.94
N HIS A 319 -0.75 0.04 -19.18
CA HIS A 319 -0.64 1.38 -19.77
C HIS A 319 -2.01 2.10 -19.77
N ASP A 320 -3.06 1.44 -20.31
CA ASP A 320 -4.42 2.01 -20.35
C ASP A 320 -5.02 2.22 -18.95
N MET A 321 -4.73 1.30 -18.01
CA MET A 321 -5.09 1.43 -16.61
C MET A 321 -4.59 2.74 -16.01
N TYR A 322 -3.32 3.11 -16.27
CA TYR A 322 -2.75 4.36 -15.74
C TYR A 322 -3.32 5.61 -16.41
N LEU A 323 -3.69 5.56 -17.69
CA LEU A 323 -4.36 6.69 -18.34
C LEU A 323 -5.77 6.92 -17.78
N LYS A 324 -6.51 5.85 -17.51
CA LYS A 324 -7.82 5.95 -16.85
C LYS A 324 -7.70 6.38 -15.39
N LEU A 325 -6.69 5.88 -14.68
CA LEU A 325 -6.42 6.31 -13.30
C LEU A 325 -6.03 7.79 -13.22
N ASP A 326 -5.30 8.32 -14.22
CA ASP A 326 -5.02 9.76 -14.31
C ASP A 326 -6.30 10.61 -14.34
N ALA A 327 -7.28 10.19 -15.15
CA ALA A 327 -8.58 10.85 -15.21
C ALA A 327 -9.35 10.74 -13.88
N GLN A 328 -9.34 9.55 -13.25
CA GLN A 328 -9.98 9.27 -11.97
C GLN A 328 -9.36 10.08 -10.82
N LEU A 329 -8.03 10.17 -10.75
CA LEU A 329 -7.33 11.01 -9.77
C LEU A 329 -7.66 12.50 -9.98
N GLY A 330 -7.72 12.96 -11.23
CA GLY A 330 -8.16 14.32 -11.55
C GLY A 330 -9.58 14.60 -11.07
N GLN A 331 -10.49 13.62 -11.19
CA GLN A 331 -11.86 13.71 -10.66
C GLN A 331 -11.85 13.85 -9.13
N LEU A 332 -11.09 13.01 -8.42
CA LEU A 332 -10.95 13.06 -6.97
C LEU A 332 -10.44 14.43 -6.49
N ILE A 333 -9.37 14.94 -7.12
CA ILE A 333 -8.79 16.24 -6.77
C ILE A 333 -9.82 17.37 -6.97
N ARG A 334 -10.53 17.40 -8.10
CA ARG A 334 -11.59 18.38 -8.36
C ARG A 334 -12.74 18.25 -7.35
N ARG A 335 -13.06 17.03 -6.90
CA ARG A 335 -14.08 16.81 -5.87
C ARG A 335 -13.64 17.38 -4.52
N LEU A 336 -12.39 17.14 -4.13
CA LEU A 336 -11.78 17.70 -2.91
C LEU A 336 -11.75 19.24 -2.96
N ASP A 337 -11.32 19.82 -4.07
CA ASP A 337 -11.32 21.27 -4.29
C ASP A 337 -12.73 21.88 -4.11
N LYS A 338 -13.76 21.18 -4.57
CA LYS A 338 -15.16 21.63 -4.47
C LYS A 338 -15.73 21.46 -3.06
N LYS A 339 -15.47 20.33 -2.39
CA LYS A 339 -16.09 20.00 -1.08
C LYS A 339 -15.34 20.64 0.09
N VAL A 340 -14.02 20.51 0.13
CA VAL A 340 -13.18 20.98 1.24
C VAL A 340 -12.60 22.37 0.98
N GLY A 341 -12.37 22.68 -0.27
CA GLY A 341 -11.77 23.93 -0.72
C GLY A 341 -10.28 23.79 -1.03
N LYS A 342 -9.88 24.38 -2.16
CA LYS A 342 -8.49 24.36 -2.61
C LYS A 342 -7.56 24.92 -1.53
N GLY A 343 -6.53 24.16 -1.17
CA GLY A 343 -5.56 24.55 -0.15
C GLY A 343 -6.00 24.31 1.31
N ASN A 344 -7.19 23.72 1.54
CA ASN A 344 -7.65 23.33 2.88
C ASN A 344 -7.40 21.85 3.19
N TYR A 345 -6.92 21.06 2.25
CA TYR A 345 -6.57 19.67 2.43
C TYR A 345 -5.13 19.42 1.99
N ILE A 346 -4.51 18.35 2.50
CA ILE A 346 -3.28 17.78 1.99
C ILE A 346 -3.64 16.45 1.29
N LEU A 347 -3.17 16.27 0.07
CA LEU A 347 -3.22 15.00 -0.63
C LEU A 347 -1.80 14.53 -0.89
N TYR A 348 -1.50 13.28 -0.55
CA TYR A 348 -0.26 12.64 -0.94
C TYR A 348 -0.52 11.29 -1.61
N LEU A 349 0.32 10.97 -2.58
CA LEU A 349 0.24 9.76 -3.38
C LEU A 349 1.57 9.02 -3.32
N THR A 350 1.49 7.71 -3.03
CA THR A 350 2.63 6.78 -3.10
C THR A 350 2.16 5.41 -3.58
N ALA A 351 3.04 4.40 -3.49
CA ALA A 351 2.71 3.00 -3.79
C ALA A 351 3.23 2.08 -2.68
N ASP A 352 2.56 0.97 -2.49
CA ASP A 352 2.90 -0.06 -1.51
C ASP A 352 4.06 -0.97 -1.95
N HIS A 353 4.37 -1.02 -3.23
CA HIS A 353 5.53 -1.62 -3.88
C HIS A 353 5.52 -1.33 -5.40
N GLY A 354 6.58 -1.73 -6.10
CA GLY A 354 6.61 -1.81 -7.55
C GLY A 354 6.29 -3.21 -8.05
N GLY A 355 6.90 -3.64 -9.18
CA GLY A 355 6.70 -4.96 -9.75
C GLY A 355 7.80 -5.35 -10.73
N SER A 356 8.11 -6.65 -10.84
CA SER A 356 9.11 -7.21 -11.75
C SER A 356 8.66 -7.13 -13.22
N GLU A 357 9.59 -7.28 -14.14
CA GLU A 357 9.26 -7.59 -15.53
C GLU A 357 8.71 -9.02 -15.64
N ASN A 358 7.94 -9.30 -16.69
CA ASN A 358 7.56 -10.69 -17.01
C ASN A 358 8.80 -11.47 -17.47
N PRO A 359 9.18 -12.58 -16.80
CA PRO A 359 10.40 -13.31 -17.16
C PRO A 359 10.33 -13.94 -18.55
N ASN A 360 9.16 -14.37 -19.01
CA ASN A 360 9.02 -14.96 -20.36
C ASN A 360 9.22 -13.90 -21.45
N HIS A 361 8.77 -12.67 -21.23
CA HIS A 361 9.04 -11.55 -22.13
C HIS A 361 10.54 -11.20 -22.16
N LEU A 362 11.22 -11.23 -21.01
CA LEU A 362 12.67 -11.00 -20.96
C LEU A 362 13.44 -12.12 -21.65
N ALA A 363 13.02 -13.39 -21.47
CA ALA A 363 13.64 -14.55 -22.11
C ALA A 363 13.53 -14.49 -23.64
N ASP A 364 12.41 -14.03 -24.18
CA ASP A 364 12.22 -13.78 -25.61
C ASP A 364 13.18 -12.69 -26.12
N GLY A 365 13.48 -11.70 -25.29
CA GLY A 365 14.51 -10.67 -25.53
C GLY A 365 15.96 -11.16 -25.36
N GLY A 366 16.19 -12.45 -25.10
CA GLY A 366 17.50 -13.08 -24.98
C GLY A 366 18.12 -13.05 -23.58
N TYR A 367 17.38 -12.67 -22.55
CA TYR A 367 17.84 -12.75 -21.17
C TYR A 367 17.73 -14.20 -20.66
N ASN A 368 18.74 -14.68 -19.93
CA ASN A 368 18.71 -16.00 -19.31
C ASN A 368 17.93 -15.97 -18.00
N ILE A 369 16.61 -15.99 -18.11
CA ILE A 369 15.69 -15.94 -16.97
C ILE A 369 14.50 -16.86 -17.21
N ARG A 370 13.91 -17.37 -16.14
CA ARG A 370 12.76 -18.30 -16.18
C ARG A 370 11.69 -17.89 -15.18
N ASN A 371 10.48 -18.37 -15.45
CA ASN A 371 9.39 -18.40 -14.50
C ASN A 371 9.35 -19.78 -13.80
N TYR A 372 9.13 -19.81 -12.50
CA TYR A 372 9.16 -21.02 -11.67
C TYR A 372 7.80 -21.22 -11.00
N ALA A 373 7.23 -22.42 -11.09
CA ALA A 373 6.01 -22.76 -10.36
C ALA A 373 6.33 -23.18 -8.91
N ASN A 374 5.61 -22.63 -7.92
CA ASN A 374 5.89 -22.88 -6.49
C ASN A 374 5.92 -24.36 -6.09
N ALA A 375 5.00 -25.18 -6.61
CA ALA A 375 4.91 -26.60 -6.25
C ALA A 375 6.17 -27.38 -6.67
N ASP A 376 6.67 -27.11 -7.87
CA ASP A 376 7.88 -27.78 -8.39
C ASP A 376 9.12 -27.38 -7.60
N VAL A 377 9.20 -26.12 -7.16
CA VAL A 377 10.33 -25.60 -6.37
C VAL A 377 10.42 -26.28 -5.00
N ILE A 378 9.31 -26.44 -4.28
CA ILE A 378 9.29 -27.08 -2.95
C ILE A 378 9.74 -28.55 -3.05
N ALA A 379 9.26 -29.29 -4.06
CA ALA A 379 9.64 -30.68 -4.27
C ALA A 379 11.15 -30.78 -4.57
N GLN A 380 11.66 -29.97 -5.52
CA GLN A 380 13.08 -29.94 -5.88
C GLN A 380 13.99 -29.55 -4.70
N LEU A 381 13.56 -28.57 -3.89
CA LEU A 381 14.29 -28.17 -2.68
C LEU A 381 14.40 -29.35 -1.70
N ASN A 382 13.29 -30.01 -1.40
CA ASN A 382 13.29 -31.13 -0.46
C ASN A 382 14.17 -32.29 -0.94
N ASP A 383 14.04 -32.68 -2.21
CA ASP A 383 14.88 -33.75 -2.81
C ASP A 383 16.37 -33.40 -2.73
N HIS A 384 16.72 -32.16 -3.05
CA HIS A 384 18.13 -31.72 -3.04
C HIS A 384 18.70 -31.61 -1.62
N ILE A 385 17.95 -31.02 -0.69
CA ILE A 385 18.36 -30.87 0.72
C ILE A 385 18.58 -32.25 1.37
N VAL A 386 17.66 -33.20 1.18
CA VAL A 386 17.80 -34.54 1.77
C VAL A 386 19.01 -35.28 1.22
N ASN A 387 19.31 -35.14 -0.05
CA ASN A 387 20.46 -35.78 -0.68
C ASN A 387 21.80 -35.19 -0.22
N GLU A 388 21.88 -33.87 -0.08
CA GLU A 388 23.12 -33.17 0.27
C GLU A 388 23.44 -33.21 1.78
N LEU A 389 22.41 -33.25 2.65
CA LEU A 389 22.59 -33.29 4.10
C LEU A 389 22.96 -34.70 4.63
N ASP A 390 22.91 -35.75 3.81
CA ASP A 390 23.16 -37.14 4.23
C ASP A 390 22.36 -37.53 5.50
N VAL A 391 21.09 -37.08 5.56
CA VAL A 391 20.19 -37.35 6.69
C VAL A 391 19.51 -38.70 6.54
N PRO A 392 19.17 -39.40 7.65
CA PRO A 392 18.47 -40.68 7.59
C PRO A 392 17.16 -40.59 6.82
N LEU A 393 16.86 -41.57 6.00
CA LEU A 393 15.68 -41.67 5.13
C LEU A 393 14.31 -41.63 5.86
N ASN A 394 14.30 -41.48 7.19
CA ASN A 394 13.06 -41.35 7.99
C ASN A 394 12.45 -39.93 7.95
N TYR A 395 13.15 -38.97 7.38
CA TYR A 395 12.72 -37.59 7.29
C TYR A 395 12.30 -37.28 5.86
N GLU A 396 10.98 -37.06 5.65
CA GLU A 396 10.44 -36.91 4.30
C GLU A 396 10.65 -35.51 3.72
N TYR A 397 10.55 -34.46 4.55
CA TYR A 397 10.63 -33.07 4.06
C TYR A 397 11.40 -32.18 5.03
N ALA A 398 12.36 -31.41 4.52
CA ALA A 398 13.06 -30.38 5.28
C ALA A 398 12.28 -29.05 5.25
N VAL A 399 11.78 -28.67 4.07
CA VAL A 399 10.97 -27.49 3.85
C VAL A 399 9.50 -27.83 4.04
N ALA A 400 8.88 -27.26 5.06
CA ALA A 400 7.46 -27.42 5.34
C ALA A 400 6.61 -26.56 4.37
N LYS A 401 7.01 -25.27 4.20
CA LYS A 401 6.30 -24.31 3.35
C LYS A 401 7.24 -23.25 2.79
N ILE A 402 6.85 -22.68 1.64
CA ILE A 402 7.33 -21.40 1.15
C ILE A 402 6.12 -20.47 1.09
N ILE A 403 6.14 -19.40 1.86
CA ILE A 403 5.10 -18.38 1.85
C ILE A 403 5.77 -17.04 1.55
N ASN A 404 5.41 -16.41 0.42
CA ASN A 404 6.06 -15.21 -0.06
C ASN A 404 7.57 -15.47 -0.26
N HIS A 405 8.47 -14.71 0.38
CA HIS A 405 9.92 -14.93 0.32
C HIS A 405 10.48 -15.61 1.59
N HIS A 406 9.63 -16.30 2.34
CA HIS A 406 9.98 -17.02 3.56
C HIS A 406 9.94 -18.53 3.35
N ILE A 407 10.98 -19.24 3.77
CA ILE A 407 11.02 -20.70 3.88
C ILE A 407 10.84 -21.06 5.35
N TYR A 408 9.86 -21.89 5.63
CA TYR A 408 9.58 -22.47 6.93
C TYR A 408 10.05 -23.92 6.93
N LEU A 409 10.94 -24.24 7.85
CA LEU A 409 11.51 -25.59 7.98
C LEU A 409 10.67 -26.44 8.95
N ASN A 410 10.68 -27.74 8.74
CA ASN A 410 10.21 -28.67 9.76
C ASN A 410 11.17 -28.71 10.95
N ASP A 411 10.67 -29.00 12.15
CA ASP A 411 11.41 -28.92 13.40
C ASP A 411 12.76 -29.64 13.37
N TRP A 412 12.81 -30.84 12.74
CA TRP A 412 14.03 -31.61 12.63
C TRP A 412 15.11 -30.94 11.75
N ALA A 413 14.70 -30.12 10.78
CA ALA A 413 15.58 -29.45 9.82
C ALA A 413 16.09 -28.10 10.35
N THR A 414 15.40 -27.50 11.30
CA THR A 414 15.77 -26.19 11.89
C THR A 414 17.23 -26.14 12.41
N PRO A 415 17.79 -27.18 13.09
CA PRO A 415 19.19 -27.17 13.49
C PRO A 415 20.18 -27.09 12.34
N TYR A 416 19.78 -27.44 11.12
CA TYR A 416 20.58 -27.45 9.90
C TYR A 416 20.32 -26.21 9.01
N ALA A 417 19.66 -25.19 9.54
CA ALA A 417 19.25 -24.01 8.76
C ALA A 417 20.41 -23.35 7.99
N THR A 418 21.62 -23.32 8.58
CA THR A 418 22.82 -22.75 7.93
C THR A 418 23.31 -23.58 6.74
N GLU A 419 23.31 -24.90 6.87
CA GLU A 419 23.66 -25.83 5.81
C GLU A 419 22.61 -25.81 4.72
N ILE A 420 21.34 -25.83 5.08
CA ILE A 420 20.20 -25.73 4.14
C ILE A 420 20.24 -24.41 3.36
N ALA A 421 20.53 -23.29 4.02
CA ALA A 421 20.66 -22.01 3.34
C ALA A 421 21.71 -22.05 2.23
N LYS A 422 22.88 -22.66 2.50
CA LYS A 422 23.95 -22.82 1.50
C LYS A 422 23.58 -23.76 0.34
N ILE A 423 22.83 -24.83 0.64
CA ILE A 423 22.34 -25.75 -0.37
C ILE A 423 21.34 -25.04 -1.30
N VAL A 424 20.37 -24.32 -0.70
CA VAL A 424 19.33 -23.58 -1.45
C VAL A 424 19.96 -22.47 -2.30
N GLU A 425 20.98 -21.77 -1.81
CA GLU A 425 21.65 -20.69 -2.53
C GLU A 425 22.38 -21.19 -3.80
N GLN A 426 22.72 -22.48 -3.88
CA GLN A 426 23.33 -23.08 -5.07
C GLN A 426 22.31 -23.47 -6.17
N MET A 427 21.02 -23.40 -5.85
CA MET A 427 19.93 -23.76 -6.76
C MET A 427 19.38 -22.53 -7.49
N ASP A 428 19.18 -22.64 -8.80
CA ASP A 428 18.40 -21.62 -9.53
C ASP A 428 16.94 -21.59 -9.02
N PRO A 429 16.35 -20.42 -8.81
CA PRO A 429 16.81 -19.06 -9.08
C PRO A 429 17.31 -18.29 -7.84
N PHE A 430 17.72 -18.94 -6.78
CA PHE A 430 18.16 -18.30 -5.54
C PHE A 430 19.55 -17.67 -5.70
N VAL A 431 19.72 -16.43 -5.25
CA VAL A 431 21.02 -15.74 -5.27
C VAL A 431 21.55 -15.39 -3.89
N HIS A 432 20.65 -15.26 -2.90
CA HIS A 432 20.97 -15.08 -1.50
C HIS A 432 19.92 -15.76 -0.64
N VAL A 433 20.36 -16.52 0.35
CA VAL A 433 19.49 -17.16 1.35
C VAL A 433 20.07 -16.89 2.73
N TYR A 434 19.31 -16.15 3.52
CA TYR A 434 19.71 -15.75 4.86
C TYR A 434 18.94 -16.54 5.91
N THR A 435 19.66 -17.04 6.91
CA THR A 435 19.07 -17.64 8.11
C THR A 435 18.48 -16.56 9.01
N ALA A 436 17.53 -16.95 9.85
CA ALA A 436 16.97 -16.10 10.90
C ALA A 436 18.05 -15.47 11.80
N ASP A 437 19.13 -16.20 12.09
CA ASP A 437 20.23 -15.71 12.93
C ASP A 437 21.05 -14.62 12.23
N GLU A 438 21.36 -14.77 10.95
CA GLU A 438 22.05 -13.76 10.15
C GLU A 438 21.20 -12.49 10.01
N ILE A 439 19.89 -12.64 9.78
CA ILE A 439 18.98 -11.49 9.68
C ILE A 439 18.86 -10.74 11.01
N ARG A 440 18.83 -11.44 12.15
CA ARG A 440 18.79 -10.80 13.47
C ARG A 440 20.06 -10.01 13.80
N ARG A 441 21.19 -10.38 13.22
CA ARG A 441 22.50 -9.75 13.41
C ARG A 441 23.11 -9.37 12.07
N PRO A 442 22.48 -8.44 11.32
CA PRO A 442 22.89 -8.15 9.97
C PRO A 442 24.29 -7.54 9.95
N GLY A 443 25.09 -7.94 8.94
CA GLY A 443 26.33 -7.27 8.58
C GLY A 443 26.05 -5.89 7.95
N ALA A 444 27.08 -5.31 7.33
CA ALA A 444 26.99 -4.00 6.66
C ALA A 444 26.34 -4.07 5.27
N GLU A 445 26.01 -5.25 4.78
CA GLU A 445 25.43 -5.46 3.47
C GLU A 445 24.03 -4.84 3.39
N ALA A 446 23.76 -4.09 2.31
CA ALA A 446 22.51 -3.35 2.16
C ALA A 446 21.24 -4.24 2.12
N LEU A 447 21.35 -5.44 1.52
CA LEU A 447 20.23 -6.38 1.48
C LEU A 447 19.96 -6.97 2.87
N ALA A 448 21.01 -7.38 3.60
CA ALA A 448 20.88 -7.89 4.97
C ALA A 448 20.23 -6.85 5.91
N GLN A 449 20.57 -5.57 5.75
CA GLN A 449 19.94 -4.47 6.50
C GLN A 449 18.45 -4.32 6.17
N LYS A 450 18.08 -4.41 4.89
CA LYS A 450 16.66 -4.39 4.47
C LYS A 450 15.88 -5.59 5.02
N LEU A 451 16.47 -6.80 4.95
CA LEU A 451 15.87 -8.01 5.51
C LEU A 451 15.66 -7.88 7.01
N HIS A 452 16.64 -7.32 7.74
CA HIS A 452 16.53 -7.06 9.18
C HIS A 452 15.34 -6.16 9.53
N GLN A 453 15.06 -5.15 8.70
CA GLN A 453 13.91 -4.26 8.87
C GLN A 453 12.57 -4.94 8.51
N GLY A 454 12.60 -5.94 7.63
CA GLY A 454 11.43 -6.74 7.25
C GLY A 454 11.12 -7.91 8.18
N TYR A 455 12.03 -8.26 9.08
CA TYR A 455 12.00 -9.51 9.84
C TYR A 455 11.36 -9.37 11.24
N GLN A 456 10.50 -10.31 11.57
CA GLN A 456 9.91 -10.46 12.90
C GLN A 456 9.91 -11.95 13.32
N SER A 457 10.64 -12.27 14.39
CA SER A 457 11.00 -13.66 14.76
C SER A 457 9.84 -14.64 14.90
N ARG A 458 8.63 -14.15 15.22
CA ARG A 458 7.45 -15.01 15.39
C ARG A 458 6.79 -15.36 14.05
N PHE A 459 6.91 -14.48 13.07
CA PHE A 459 6.10 -14.51 11.86
C PHE A 459 6.91 -14.74 10.58
N SER A 460 8.19 -14.40 10.60
CA SER A 460 9.07 -14.65 9.46
C SER A 460 9.58 -16.09 9.46
N GLY A 461 9.94 -16.59 8.27
CA GLY A 461 10.47 -17.94 8.10
C GLY A 461 11.83 -18.15 8.76
N ASP A 462 12.25 -19.40 8.83
CA ASP A 462 13.59 -19.81 9.29
C ASP A 462 14.68 -19.33 8.33
N LEU A 463 14.34 -19.28 7.02
CA LEU A 463 15.17 -18.72 5.97
C LEU A 463 14.36 -17.67 5.20
N VAL A 464 15.05 -16.63 4.73
CA VAL A 464 14.49 -15.62 3.80
C VAL A 464 15.41 -15.52 2.60
N PHE A 465 14.84 -15.52 1.40
CA PHE A 465 15.61 -15.58 0.18
C PHE A 465 15.39 -14.39 -0.76
N GLN A 466 16.39 -14.15 -1.59
CA GLN A 466 16.35 -13.26 -2.74
C GLN A 466 16.53 -14.08 -4.01
N LEU A 467 15.65 -13.86 -4.98
CA LEU A 467 15.78 -14.49 -6.30
C LEU A 467 16.68 -13.67 -7.23
N GLN A 468 17.12 -14.28 -8.33
CA GLN A 468 17.72 -13.55 -9.46
C GLN A 468 16.82 -12.39 -9.91
N PRO A 469 17.37 -11.27 -10.43
CA PRO A 469 16.55 -10.16 -10.91
C PRO A 469 15.48 -10.63 -11.89
N ASN A 470 14.22 -10.27 -11.63
CA ASN A 470 13.01 -10.66 -12.39
C ASN A 470 12.70 -12.15 -12.45
N ALA A 471 13.39 -13.04 -11.72
CA ALA A 471 12.90 -14.39 -11.48
C ALA A 471 11.69 -14.33 -10.53
N ILE A 472 10.66 -15.09 -10.82
CA ILE A 472 9.42 -15.10 -10.03
C ILE A 472 8.89 -16.53 -9.84
N PHE A 473 8.26 -16.75 -8.69
CA PHE A 473 7.43 -17.91 -8.41
C PHE A 473 5.96 -17.53 -8.65
N TYR A 474 5.55 -17.54 -9.92
CA TYR A 474 4.21 -17.10 -10.31
C TYR A 474 3.71 -17.91 -11.53
N GLY A 475 2.51 -17.57 -12.03
CA GLY A 475 1.94 -18.16 -13.24
C GLY A 475 2.73 -17.80 -14.52
N PRO A 476 2.36 -18.40 -15.67
CA PRO A 476 3.08 -18.17 -16.94
C PRO A 476 2.96 -16.75 -17.49
N TYR A 477 1.99 -16.00 -17.01
CA TYR A 477 1.67 -14.64 -17.44
C TYR A 477 1.86 -13.64 -16.30
N GLY A 478 1.91 -12.37 -16.68
CA GLY A 478 1.95 -11.27 -15.73
C GLY A 478 3.30 -11.09 -15.03
N SER A 479 3.29 -10.40 -13.92
CA SER A 479 4.42 -10.10 -13.06
C SER A 479 4.05 -10.21 -11.59
N THR A 480 5.06 -10.19 -10.72
CA THR A 480 4.87 -10.15 -9.27
C THR A 480 5.96 -9.27 -8.65
N HIS A 481 6.06 -9.27 -7.34
CA HIS A 481 6.90 -8.40 -6.54
C HIS A 481 7.37 -9.14 -5.26
N GLY A 482 8.09 -8.45 -4.39
CA GLY A 482 8.53 -9.00 -3.10
C GLY A 482 10.03 -8.90 -2.89
N THR A 483 10.79 -8.44 -3.89
CA THR A 483 12.26 -8.43 -3.88
C THR A 483 12.84 -7.13 -3.33
N GLY A 484 14.16 -7.12 -3.10
CA GLY A 484 14.92 -5.93 -2.70
C GLY A 484 15.39 -5.07 -3.88
N TYR A 485 15.08 -5.43 -5.12
CA TYR A 485 15.50 -4.70 -6.31
C TYR A 485 14.72 -3.40 -6.50
N THR A 486 15.31 -2.49 -7.28
CA THR A 486 14.73 -1.15 -7.49
C THR A 486 13.39 -1.16 -8.20
N TYR A 487 13.10 -2.15 -9.02
CA TYR A 487 11.81 -2.26 -9.68
C TYR A 487 10.65 -2.54 -8.70
N ASP A 488 10.93 -3.14 -7.52
CA ASP A 488 9.97 -3.35 -6.44
C ASP A 488 10.03 -2.24 -5.39
N THR A 489 11.24 -1.70 -5.14
CA THR A 489 11.44 -0.78 -4.01
C THR A 489 11.30 0.69 -4.37
N HIS A 490 11.52 1.11 -5.64
CA HIS A 490 11.43 2.50 -6.07
C HIS A 490 10.01 2.87 -6.46
N VAL A 491 9.36 3.65 -5.62
CA VAL A 491 7.95 4.04 -5.73
C VAL A 491 7.81 5.56 -5.86
N PRO A 492 6.69 6.07 -6.42
CA PRO A 492 6.43 7.51 -6.44
C PRO A 492 6.16 8.04 -5.02
N PHE A 493 6.49 9.31 -4.78
CA PHE A 493 5.92 10.08 -3.68
C PHE A 493 5.66 11.50 -4.16
N LEU A 494 4.39 11.83 -4.27
CA LEU A 494 3.87 13.12 -4.72
C LEU A 494 2.94 13.67 -3.64
N MET A 495 2.93 14.99 -3.44
CA MET A 495 2.01 15.63 -2.52
C MET A 495 1.58 17.00 -3.03
N MET A 496 0.38 17.45 -2.65
CA MET A 496 -0.15 18.77 -2.98
C MET A 496 -1.14 19.27 -1.92
N GLY A 497 -1.45 20.53 -1.98
CA GLY A 497 -2.47 21.16 -1.15
C GLY A 497 -1.91 22.01 -0.02
N TYR A 498 -2.51 21.94 1.17
CA TYR A 498 -2.15 22.76 2.32
C TYR A 498 -0.67 22.63 2.68
N GLY A 499 0.02 23.77 2.81
CA GLY A 499 1.44 23.82 3.20
C GLY A 499 2.44 23.26 2.17
N VAL A 500 1.98 22.88 0.97
CA VAL A 500 2.82 22.28 -0.07
C VAL A 500 3.08 23.28 -1.18
N GLU A 501 4.33 23.70 -1.33
CA GLU A 501 4.81 24.47 -2.48
C GLU A 501 5.22 23.52 -3.61
N ALA A 502 4.93 23.91 -4.86
CA ALA A 502 5.34 23.13 -6.03
C ALA A 502 6.87 22.99 -6.10
N GLY A 503 7.34 21.80 -6.40
CA GLY A 503 8.78 21.56 -6.47
C GLY A 503 9.16 20.09 -6.65
N LYS A 504 10.46 19.83 -6.60
CA LYS A 504 11.01 18.48 -6.75
C LYS A 504 12.26 18.29 -5.91
N SER A 505 12.37 17.11 -5.28
CA SER A 505 13.56 16.66 -4.56
C SER A 505 14.09 15.36 -5.15
N PHE A 506 15.41 15.25 -5.28
CA PHE A 506 16.12 14.03 -5.63
C PHE A 506 16.83 13.39 -4.42
N LYS A 507 16.69 13.99 -3.24
CA LYS A 507 17.19 13.41 -2.00
C LYS A 507 16.48 12.09 -1.76
N LYS A 508 17.24 11.06 -1.35
CA LYS A 508 16.67 9.75 -1.00
C LYS A 508 15.72 9.90 0.18
N VAL A 509 14.54 9.33 0.04
CA VAL A 509 13.49 9.24 1.06
C VAL A 509 13.16 7.76 1.24
N HIS A 510 12.93 7.33 2.45
CA HIS A 510 12.40 6.00 2.72
C HIS A 510 10.87 6.06 2.79
N ILE A 511 10.23 4.95 2.48
CA ILE A 511 8.76 4.88 2.54
C ILE A 511 8.21 5.18 3.95
N THR A 512 8.98 4.84 4.96
CA THR A 512 8.66 5.13 6.37
C THR A 512 8.71 6.61 6.73
N ASP A 513 9.38 7.43 5.92
CA ASP A 513 9.49 8.88 6.17
C ASP A 513 8.28 9.66 5.60
N VAL A 514 7.45 9.02 4.77
CA VAL A 514 6.37 9.67 4.01
C VAL A 514 5.40 10.39 4.94
N VAL A 515 4.86 9.71 5.95
CA VAL A 515 3.88 10.31 6.86
C VAL A 515 4.48 11.39 7.75
N ASP A 516 5.76 11.29 8.11
CA ASP A 516 6.45 12.34 8.87
C ASP A 516 6.66 13.61 8.02
N ILE A 517 7.01 13.45 6.75
CA ILE A 517 7.09 14.56 5.79
C ILE A 517 5.72 15.22 5.61
N VAL A 518 4.65 14.44 5.52
CA VAL A 518 3.27 14.96 5.42
C VAL A 518 2.89 15.69 6.70
N ALA A 519 3.21 15.13 7.86
CA ALA A 519 2.95 15.74 9.17
C ALA A 519 3.67 17.08 9.31
N GLU A 520 4.96 17.15 8.97
CA GLU A 520 5.75 18.37 9.00
C GLU A 520 5.15 19.47 8.12
N ARG A 521 4.79 19.13 6.87
CA ARG A 521 4.20 20.10 5.92
C ARG A 521 2.81 20.56 6.34
N GLY A 522 2.02 19.70 6.94
CA GLY A 522 0.66 19.98 7.42
C GLY A 522 0.60 20.66 8.79
N GLY A 523 1.70 20.73 9.53
CA GLY A 523 1.68 21.12 10.95
C GLY A 523 0.87 20.14 11.80
N LEU A 524 0.88 18.85 11.42
CA LEU A 524 0.14 17.75 12.05
C LEU A 524 1.04 16.99 13.05
N PRO A 525 0.46 16.19 13.96
CA PRO A 525 1.25 15.32 14.79
C PRO A 525 2.00 14.28 13.93
N TYR A 526 3.23 13.97 14.29
CA TYR A 526 3.93 12.83 13.67
C TYR A 526 3.19 11.52 13.93
N ALA A 527 3.43 10.54 13.08
CA ALA A 527 2.94 9.18 13.34
C ALA A 527 3.44 8.73 14.73
N PRO A 528 2.60 8.08 15.55
CA PRO A 528 2.96 7.78 16.95
C PRO A 528 4.21 6.90 17.12
N ASN A 529 4.66 6.26 16.04
CA ASN A 529 5.86 5.42 16.03
C ASN A 529 7.01 6.05 15.23
N SER A 530 6.90 7.34 14.91
CA SER A 530 7.96 8.09 14.23
C SER A 530 9.25 8.01 15.03
N THR A 531 10.37 7.86 14.30
CA THR A 531 11.73 7.92 14.87
C THR A 531 12.35 9.30 14.73
N VAL A 532 11.58 10.31 14.34
CA VAL A 532 12.03 11.70 14.31
C VAL A 532 12.13 12.20 15.75
N GLU A 533 13.37 12.48 16.18
CA GLU A 533 13.68 13.11 17.47
C GLU A 533 13.47 14.63 17.41
#